data_d6295203fa56924ab155427467107297
#
_entry.id   d6295203fa56924ab155427467107297
#
_cell.length_a   1.000
_cell.length_b   1.000
_cell.length_c   1.000
_cell.angle_alpha   90.00
_cell.angle_beta   90.00
_cell.angle_gamma   90.00
#
_symmetry.space_group_name_H-M   'P 1'
#
loop_
_entity.id
_entity.type
_entity.pdbx_description
1 polymer ?
#
loop_
_entity_poly.entity_id
_entity_poly.type
_entity_poly.pdbx_seq_one_letter_code
_entity_poly.pdbx_strand_id
1 'polypeptide(L)'
;MSIKENLIFKFLLCLILINPLFSINKVQSADQIKITYKIFSRTISINSLKKYSLTGNAEKKLERLLKTTNASDEQILNILNKNFDIPLPIASKLLYSEIGSVILTRISKIIHPPKARDEITGKLALRASVIKGIEIGEGKINLIRFFEGYPTKTVILNVSALNKILNKVESINELLEFFTDSPLNKLKDS
;
A
#
# COMPACT_ATOMS: atom_id res chain seq x y z
N MET A 1 -28.62 23.00 -47.68
CA MET A 1 -27.90 22.48 -46.50
C MET A 1 -26.59 23.21 -46.39
N SER A 2 -26.43 24.04 -45.39
CA SER A 2 -25.38 25.06 -45.28
C SER A 2 -24.02 24.43 -44.97
N ILE A 3 -22.95 25.01 -45.53
CA ILE A 3 -21.53 24.58 -45.30
C ILE A 3 -21.20 24.56 -43.80
N LYS A 4 -21.84 25.38 -42.97
CA LYS A 4 -21.71 25.42 -41.51
C LYS A 4 -22.21 24.15 -40.82
N GLU A 5 -23.31 23.58 -41.26
CA GLU A 5 -23.86 22.33 -40.68
C GLU A 5 -22.94 21.11 -40.95
N ASN A 6 -22.32 21.08 -42.12
CA ASN A 6 -21.36 20.04 -42.48
C ASN A 6 -20.07 20.11 -41.64
N LEU A 7 -19.65 21.32 -41.25
CA LEU A 7 -18.45 21.54 -40.43
C LEU A 7 -18.70 21.12 -38.97
N ILE A 8 -19.87 21.46 -38.42
CA ILE A 8 -20.30 21.07 -37.07
C ILE A 8 -20.46 19.56 -36.99
N PHE A 9 -21.06 18.91 -37.99
CA PHE A 9 -21.23 17.47 -38.03
C PHE A 9 -19.88 16.73 -38.10
N LYS A 10 -18.92 17.22 -38.88
CA LYS A 10 -17.56 16.66 -38.95
C LYS A 10 -16.81 16.85 -37.64
N PHE A 11 -16.99 17.99 -36.96
CA PHE A 11 -16.38 18.23 -35.65
C PHE A 11 -16.96 17.30 -34.58
N LEU A 12 -18.30 17.11 -34.57
CA LEU A 12 -18.96 16.15 -33.67
C LEU A 12 -18.50 14.73 -33.92
N LEU A 13 -18.35 14.32 -35.19
CA LEU A 13 -17.88 12.99 -35.57
C LEU A 13 -16.44 12.77 -35.13
N CYS A 14 -15.55 13.77 -35.23
CA CYS A 14 -14.18 13.71 -34.68
C CYS A 14 -14.18 13.55 -33.17
N LEU A 15 -15.05 14.25 -32.42
CA LEU A 15 -15.15 14.12 -30.97
C LEU A 15 -15.56 12.71 -30.54
N ILE A 16 -16.45 12.05 -31.30
CA ILE A 16 -16.90 10.67 -31.03
C ILE A 16 -15.80 9.66 -31.31
N LEU A 17 -14.96 9.91 -32.33
CA LEU A 17 -13.84 9.02 -32.69
C LEU A 17 -12.63 9.11 -31.75
N ILE A 18 -12.52 10.20 -30.96
CA ILE A 18 -11.44 10.38 -29.95
C ILE A 18 -11.76 9.62 -28.65
N ASN A 19 -13.02 9.27 -28.38
CA ASN A 19 -13.45 8.57 -27.16
C ASN A 19 -12.84 7.16 -26.93
N PRO A 20 -12.53 6.32 -27.91
CA PRO A 20 -11.90 5.01 -27.66
C PRO A 20 -10.42 5.09 -27.26
N LEU A 21 -9.78 6.27 -27.37
CA LEU A 21 -8.38 6.42 -26.97
C LEU A 21 -8.19 6.65 -25.47
N PHE A 22 -9.24 6.98 -24.72
CA PHE A 22 -9.24 6.91 -23.27
C PHE A 22 -9.49 5.47 -22.81
N SER A 23 -8.53 4.60 -23.04
CA SER A 23 -8.45 3.35 -22.31
C SER A 23 -8.36 3.70 -20.83
N ILE A 24 -9.45 3.51 -20.09
CA ILE A 24 -9.45 3.55 -18.63
C ILE A 24 -8.50 2.45 -18.19
N ASN A 25 -7.24 2.81 -17.96
CA ASN A 25 -6.31 1.91 -17.32
C ASN A 25 -6.94 1.52 -15.98
N LYS A 26 -7.44 0.29 -15.89
CA LYS A 26 -7.88 -0.27 -14.61
C LYS A 26 -6.75 -0.01 -13.63
N VAL A 27 -7.02 0.76 -12.58
CA VAL A 27 -6.08 0.94 -11.47
C VAL A 27 -5.72 -0.45 -11.00
N GLN A 28 -4.48 -0.84 -11.25
CA GLN A 28 -4.01 -2.20 -10.99
C GLN A 28 -3.86 -2.33 -9.48
N SER A 29 -4.73 -3.11 -8.88
CA SER A 29 -4.64 -3.54 -7.48
C SER A 29 -3.55 -4.60 -7.34
N ALA A 30 -2.92 -4.70 -6.20
CA ALA A 30 -1.92 -5.74 -6.00
C ALA A 30 -2.55 -7.12 -5.83
N ASP A 31 -1.97 -8.11 -6.52
CA ASP A 31 -2.34 -9.51 -6.42
C ASP A 31 -1.39 -10.29 -5.51
N GLN A 32 -0.14 -9.79 -5.36
CA GLN A 32 0.95 -10.56 -4.78
C GLN A 32 1.86 -9.69 -3.91
N ILE A 33 2.35 -10.31 -2.83
CA ILE A 33 3.44 -9.78 -2.01
C ILE A 33 4.67 -10.65 -2.25
N LYS A 34 5.75 -10.04 -2.74
CA LYS A 34 7.06 -10.68 -2.85
C LYS A 34 7.89 -10.31 -1.63
N ILE A 35 8.05 -11.27 -0.74
CA ILE A 35 8.87 -11.15 0.46
C ILE A 35 10.32 -11.43 0.08
N THR A 36 11.23 -10.52 0.41
CA THR A 36 12.66 -10.65 0.13
C THR A 36 13.47 -10.63 1.42
N TYR A 37 14.39 -11.57 1.55
CA TYR A 37 15.34 -11.65 2.66
C TYR A 37 16.72 -12.06 2.14
N LYS A 38 17.69 -11.17 2.18
CA LYS A 38 19.02 -11.35 1.57
C LYS A 38 18.86 -11.75 0.09
N ILE A 39 19.36 -12.96 -0.29
CA ILE A 39 19.26 -13.51 -1.65
C ILE A 39 17.97 -14.31 -1.90
N PHE A 40 17.20 -14.60 -0.85
CA PHE A 40 15.99 -15.40 -0.96
C PHE A 40 14.75 -14.52 -1.21
N SER A 41 13.82 -15.05 -1.97
CA SER A 41 12.51 -14.43 -2.13
C SER A 41 11.39 -15.46 -2.19
N ARG A 42 10.23 -15.09 -1.66
CA ARG A 42 9.00 -15.88 -1.71
C ARG A 42 7.85 -14.96 -2.11
N THR A 43 6.97 -15.46 -2.95
CA THR A 43 5.78 -14.73 -3.38
C THR A 43 4.55 -15.42 -2.83
N ILE A 44 3.69 -14.65 -2.18
CA ILE A 44 2.38 -15.07 -1.68
C ILE A 44 1.29 -14.24 -2.36
N SER A 45 0.11 -14.86 -2.55
CA SER A 45 -1.07 -14.17 -3.04
C SER A 45 -1.73 -13.37 -1.91
N ILE A 46 -2.15 -12.14 -2.19
CA ILE A 46 -2.96 -11.35 -1.25
C ILE A 46 -4.29 -12.05 -0.96
N ASN A 47 -4.85 -12.71 -1.97
CA ASN A 47 -6.08 -13.49 -1.78
C ASN A 47 -5.88 -14.68 -0.82
N SER A 48 -4.74 -15.39 -0.89
CA SER A 48 -4.42 -16.45 0.08
C SER A 48 -4.29 -15.89 1.50
N LEU A 49 -3.68 -14.71 1.64
CA LEU A 49 -3.54 -14.03 2.94
C LEU A 49 -4.89 -13.58 3.48
N LYS A 50 -5.76 -13.05 2.61
CA LYS A 50 -7.15 -12.67 2.95
C LYS A 50 -7.98 -13.87 3.38
N LYS A 51 -7.89 -14.99 2.64
CA LYS A 51 -8.57 -16.23 3.00
C LYS A 51 -8.11 -16.74 4.36
N TYR A 52 -6.80 -16.73 4.63
CA TYR A 52 -6.25 -17.10 5.91
C TYR A 52 -6.73 -16.18 7.04
N SER A 53 -6.78 -14.87 6.82
CA SER A 53 -7.27 -13.93 7.84
C SER A 53 -8.74 -14.15 8.22
N LEU A 54 -9.56 -14.67 7.30
CA LEU A 54 -10.97 -14.95 7.54
C LEU A 54 -11.25 -16.34 8.12
N THR A 55 -10.45 -17.34 7.76
CA THR A 55 -10.74 -18.74 8.06
C THR A 55 -9.76 -19.38 9.07
N GLY A 56 -8.62 -18.74 9.32
CA GLY A 56 -7.51 -19.35 10.07
C GLY A 56 -6.77 -20.47 9.30
N ASN A 57 -7.24 -20.84 8.10
CA ASN A 57 -6.68 -21.95 7.32
C ASN A 57 -5.73 -21.44 6.24
N ALA A 58 -4.45 -21.69 6.40
CA ALA A 58 -3.43 -21.29 5.44
C ALA A 58 -3.28 -22.30 4.30
N GLU A 59 -3.17 -21.80 3.06
CA GLU A 59 -2.77 -22.65 1.92
C GLU A 59 -1.30 -23.10 2.07
N LYS A 60 -0.93 -24.25 1.50
CA LYS A 60 0.41 -24.88 1.65
C LYS A 60 1.61 -23.93 1.48
N LYS A 61 1.52 -22.97 0.56
CA LYS A 61 2.61 -21.99 0.35
C LYS A 61 2.70 -20.98 1.50
N LEU A 62 1.57 -20.49 1.96
CA LEU A 62 1.46 -19.55 3.06
C LEU A 62 1.83 -20.26 4.36
N GLU A 63 1.29 -21.45 4.62
CA GLU A 63 1.59 -22.28 5.79
C GLU A 63 3.11 -22.50 5.96
N ARG A 64 3.81 -22.87 4.87
CA ARG A 64 5.27 -23.05 4.90
C ARG A 64 6.01 -21.74 5.25
N LEU A 65 5.49 -20.59 4.83
CA LEU A 65 6.07 -19.30 5.19
C LEU A 65 5.80 -18.98 6.65
N LEU A 66 4.57 -19.17 7.12
CA LEU A 66 4.18 -18.92 8.52
C LEU A 66 5.02 -19.76 9.49
N LYS A 67 5.27 -21.03 9.18
CA LYS A 67 6.15 -21.92 9.97
C LYS A 67 7.61 -21.44 10.06
N THR A 68 8.04 -20.52 9.19
CA THR A 68 9.38 -19.91 9.30
C THR A 68 9.41 -18.67 10.19
N THR A 69 8.25 -18.22 10.66
CA THR A 69 8.15 -17.13 11.62
C THR A 69 8.12 -17.67 13.03
N ASN A 70 8.58 -16.86 13.99
CA ASN A 70 8.48 -17.21 15.41
C ASN A 70 7.14 -16.75 16.02
N ALA A 71 6.21 -16.22 15.20
CA ALA A 71 4.91 -15.73 15.65
C ALA A 71 3.87 -16.85 15.65
N SER A 72 3.01 -16.89 16.65
CA SER A 72 1.86 -17.81 16.67
C SER A 72 0.80 -17.40 15.63
N ASP A 73 -0.02 -18.37 15.21
CA ASP A 73 -1.13 -18.12 14.29
C ASP A 73 -2.07 -17.02 14.82
N GLU A 74 -2.34 -17.02 16.14
CA GLU A 74 -3.16 -16.01 16.79
C GLU A 74 -2.55 -14.60 16.65
N GLN A 75 -1.24 -14.46 16.88
CA GLN A 75 -0.54 -13.18 16.72
C GLN A 75 -0.63 -12.67 15.28
N ILE A 76 -0.47 -13.58 14.31
CA ILE A 76 -0.54 -13.24 12.89
C ILE A 76 -1.96 -12.82 12.51
N LEU A 77 -2.98 -13.58 12.93
CA LEU A 77 -4.38 -13.26 12.67
C LEU A 77 -4.79 -11.94 13.31
N ASN A 78 -4.34 -11.65 14.52
CA ASN A 78 -4.56 -10.37 15.17
C ASN A 78 -3.98 -9.20 14.37
N ILE A 79 -2.76 -9.35 13.85
CA ILE A 79 -2.13 -8.30 13.01
C ILE A 79 -2.90 -8.12 11.70
N LEU A 80 -3.30 -9.21 11.04
CA LEU A 80 -4.00 -9.15 9.75
C LEU A 80 -5.39 -8.53 9.88
N ASN A 81 -6.09 -8.81 10.98
CA ASN A 81 -7.48 -8.41 11.21
C ASN A 81 -7.62 -7.10 12.00
N LYS A 82 -6.52 -6.55 12.54
CA LYS A 82 -6.56 -5.28 13.27
C LYS A 82 -7.00 -4.16 12.34
N ASN A 83 -8.20 -3.62 12.61
CA ASN A 83 -8.75 -2.49 11.88
C ASN A 83 -8.39 -1.18 12.58
N PHE A 84 -8.12 -0.16 11.79
CA PHE A 84 -7.93 1.21 12.22
C PHE A 84 -9.00 2.08 11.57
N ASP A 85 -9.76 2.81 12.38
CA ASP A 85 -10.74 3.78 11.89
C ASP A 85 -10.02 5.10 11.62
N ILE A 86 -9.89 5.46 10.37
CA ILE A 86 -9.17 6.66 9.96
C ILE A 86 -10.00 7.40 8.90
N PRO A 87 -10.61 8.57 9.25
CA PRO A 87 -11.29 9.40 8.27
C PRO A 87 -10.34 9.80 7.14
N LEU A 88 -10.79 9.63 5.89
CA LEU A 88 -9.97 9.90 4.70
C LEU A 88 -9.33 11.30 4.67
N PRO A 89 -10.03 12.40 5.10
CA PRO A 89 -9.41 13.71 5.15
C PRO A 89 -8.23 13.79 6.14
N ILE A 90 -8.32 13.11 7.28
CA ILE A 90 -7.25 13.07 8.29
C ILE A 90 -6.06 12.26 7.75
N ALA A 91 -6.32 11.09 7.18
CA ALA A 91 -5.28 10.29 6.53
C ALA A 91 -4.56 11.08 5.44
N SER A 92 -5.31 11.76 4.58
CA SER A 92 -4.75 12.58 3.51
C SER A 92 -3.86 13.70 4.07
N LYS A 93 -4.33 14.48 5.05
CA LYS A 93 -3.52 15.52 5.67
C LYS A 93 -2.20 14.98 6.24
N LEU A 94 -2.26 13.86 6.96
CA LEU A 94 -1.08 13.22 7.52
C LEU A 94 -0.10 12.75 6.43
N LEU A 95 -0.60 12.03 5.42
CA LEU A 95 0.22 11.47 4.34
C LEU A 95 0.93 12.54 3.49
N TYR A 96 0.35 13.74 3.38
CA TYR A 96 0.93 14.85 2.62
C TYR A 96 1.67 15.86 3.48
N SER A 97 1.69 15.69 4.82
CA SER A 97 2.51 16.51 5.72
C SER A 97 4.00 16.19 5.57
N GLU A 98 4.85 17.08 6.06
CA GLU A 98 6.30 16.85 6.11
C GLU A 98 6.65 15.61 6.93
N ILE A 99 6.00 15.45 8.09
CA ILE A 99 6.16 14.29 8.96
C ILE A 99 5.73 13.00 8.24
N GLY A 100 4.56 13.01 7.62
CA GLY A 100 4.09 11.88 6.82
C GLY A 100 5.06 11.55 5.69
N SER A 101 5.65 12.56 5.04
CA SER A 101 6.67 12.34 4.00
C SER A 101 7.92 11.65 4.54
N VAL A 102 8.41 12.02 5.73
CA VAL A 102 9.55 11.36 6.38
C VAL A 102 9.24 9.91 6.74
N ILE A 103 8.08 9.66 7.35
CA ILE A 103 7.62 8.31 7.70
C ILE A 103 7.52 7.44 6.44
N LEU A 104 6.86 7.94 5.40
CA LEU A 104 6.71 7.22 4.14
C LEU A 104 8.04 6.94 3.46
N THR A 105 9.02 7.84 3.54
CA THR A 105 10.38 7.61 3.05
C THR A 105 11.04 6.42 3.76
N ARG A 106 10.87 6.29 5.06
CA ARG A 106 11.41 5.17 5.83
C ARG A 106 10.68 3.86 5.52
N ILE A 107 9.35 3.89 5.45
CA ILE A 107 8.53 2.72 5.12
C ILE A 107 8.77 2.26 3.67
N SER A 108 9.03 3.18 2.74
CA SER A 108 9.30 2.82 1.34
C SER A 108 10.57 1.98 1.14
N LYS A 109 11.49 1.96 2.11
CA LYS A 109 12.65 1.05 2.10
C LYS A 109 12.27 -0.39 2.45
N ILE A 110 11.14 -0.57 3.14
CA ILE A 110 10.62 -1.87 3.56
C ILE A 110 9.57 -2.37 2.57
N ILE A 111 8.63 -1.47 2.18
CA ILE A 111 7.50 -1.80 1.30
C ILE A 111 7.56 -0.87 0.09
N HIS A 112 7.76 -1.45 -1.08
CA HIS A 112 7.92 -0.66 -2.31
C HIS A 112 7.49 -1.42 -3.57
N PRO A 113 7.24 -0.74 -4.71
CA PRO A 113 7.04 -1.38 -6.00
C PRO A 113 8.28 -2.13 -6.48
N PRO A 114 8.15 -3.18 -7.32
CA PRO A 114 9.29 -3.97 -7.81
C PRO A 114 10.36 -3.16 -8.56
N LYS A 115 9.95 -2.08 -9.21
CA LYS A 115 10.80 -1.21 -10.03
C LYS A 115 11.03 0.17 -9.44
N ALA A 116 10.75 0.36 -8.14
CA ALA A 116 11.06 1.63 -7.49
C ALA A 116 12.58 1.81 -7.43
N ARG A 117 13.08 2.74 -8.24
CA ARG A 117 14.50 3.14 -8.26
C ARG A 117 14.77 4.37 -7.39
N ASP A 118 13.72 5.02 -6.93
CA ASP A 118 13.76 6.26 -6.16
C ASP A 118 12.75 6.25 -5.01
N GLU A 119 12.99 7.10 -4.02
CA GLU A 119 12.14 7.22 -2.85
C GLU A 119 10.76 7.81 -3.17
N ILE A 120 10.64 8.60 -4.24
CA ILE A 120 9.40 9.28 -4.63
C ILE A 120 8.37 8.23 -5.06
N THR A 121 8.77 7.30 -5.94
CA THR A 121 7.89 6.21 -6.40
C THR A 121 7.38 5.36 -5.24
N GLY A 122 8.25 5.02 -4.28
CA GLY A 122 7.85 4.29 -3.07
C GLY A 122 6.84 5.04 -2.21
N LYS A 123 7.08 6.33 -1.96
CA LYS A 123 6.16 7.19 -1.20
C LYS A 123 4.80 7.34 -1.87
N LEU A 124 4.78 7.57 -3.18
CA LEU A 124 3.54 7.69 -3.94
C LEU A 124 2.72 6.41 -3.89
N ALA A 125 3.37 5.25 -4.04
CA ALA A 125 2.71 3.96 -3.95
C ALA A 125 2.11 3.72 -2.55
N LEU A 126 2.83 4.07 -1.48
CA LEU A 126 2.34 3.96 -0.11
C LEU A 126 1.15 4.89 0.16
N ARG A 127 1.20 6.15 -0.31
CA ARG A 127 0.06 7.09 -0.22
C ARG A 127 -1.17 6.52 -0.89
N ALA A 128 -1.02 6.09 -2.14
CA ALA A 128 -2.11 5.49 -2.91
C ALA A 128 -2.70 4.25 -2.21
N SER A 129 -1.83 3.40 -1.65
CA SER A 129 -2.22 2.19 -0.93
C SER A 129 -3.07 2.51 0.31
N VAL A 130 -2.65 3.47 1.13
CA VAL A 130 -3.42 3.87 2.33
C VAL A 130 -4.76 4.48 1.94
N ILE A 131 -4.78 5.45 1.01
CA ILE A 131 -6.01 6.11 0.57
C ILE A 131 -6.99 5.09 0.00
N LYS A 132 -6.52 4.22 -0.92
CA LYS A 132 -7.36 3.19 -1.53
C LYS A 132 -7.79 2.13 -0.53
N GLY A 133 -6.93 1.75 0.41
CA GLY A 133 -7.26 0.81 1.48
C GLY A 133 -8.37 1.32 2.41
N ILE A 134 -8.35 2.62 2.75
CA ILE A 134 -9.41 3.29 3.52
C ILE A 134 -10.72 3.33 2.70
N GLU A 135 -10.64 3.64 1.41
CA GLU A 135 -11.80 3.64 0.51
C GLU A 135 -12.45 2.26 0.41
N ILE A 136 -11.65 1.20 0.16
CA ILE A 136 -12.12 -0.19 0.12
C ILE A 136 -12.78 -0.60 1.44
N GLY A 137 -12.30 -0.07 2.55
CA GLY A 137 -12.76 -0.39 3.90
C GLY A 137 -13.80 0.56 4.45
N GLU A 138 -14.34 1.48 3.65
CA GLU A 138 -15.37 2.44 4.06
C GLU A 138 -14.98 3.22 5.34
N GLY A 139 -13.75 3.75 5.36
CA GLY A 139 -13.19 4.47 6.49
C GLY A 139 -12.34 3.61 7.44
N LYS A 140 -12.27 2.30 7.22
CA LYS A 140 -11.47 1.37 8.03
C LYS A 140 -10.36 0.75 7.19
N ILE A 141 -9.14 0.78 7.70
CA ILE A 141 -8.00 0.14 7.05
C ILE A 141 -7.42 -0.97 7.94
N ASN A 142 -7.05 -2.07 7.31
CA ASN A 142 -6.21 -3.12 7.90
C ASN A 142 -5.11 -3.51 6.91
N LEU A 143 -4.26 -4.43 7.30
CA LEU A 143 -3.12 -4.84 6.48
C LEU A 143 -3.53 -5.45 5.13
N ILE A 144 -4.64 -6.19 5.08
CA ILE A 144 -5.16 -6.77 3.82
C ILE A 144 -5.61 -5.65 2.87
N ARG A 145 -6.44 -4.72 3.34
CA ARG A 145 -6.93 -3.58 2.56
C ARG A 145 -5.82 -2.66 2.08
N PHE A 146 -4.79 -2.48 2.93
CA PHE A 146 -3.59 -1.77 2.54
C PHE A 146 -2.92 -2.42 1.32
N PHE A 147 -2.72 -3.74 1.32
CA PHE A 147 -2.15 -4.44 0.17
C PHE A 147 -3.09 -4.48 -1.03
N GLU A 148 -4.40 -4.68 -0.83
CA GLU A 148 -5.41 -4.59 -1.90
C GLU A 148 -5.42 -3.20 -2.57
N GLY A 149 -5.20 -2.13 -1.81
CA GLY A 149 -5.10 -0.76 -2.32
C GLY A 149 -3.78 -0.43 -3.01
N TYR A 150 -2.78 -1.31 -2.99
CA TYR A 150 -1.45 -1.01 -3.52
C TYR A 150 -1.46 -0.90 -5.06
N PRO A 151 -0.84 0.16 -5.66
CA PRO A 151 -1.06 0.52 -7.07
C PRO A 151 -0.25 -0.30 -8.08
N THR A 152 0.41 -1.38 -7.66
CA THR A 152 1.17 -2.27 -8.55
C THR A 152 0.81 -3.73 -8.31
N LYS A 153 0.83 -4.54 -9.36
CA LYS A 153 0.49 -5.97 -9.31
C LYS A 153 1.25 -6.75 -8.22
N THR A 154 2.49 -6.36 -7.97
CA THR A 154 3.34 -6.98 -6.95
C THR A 154 3.84 -5.91 -6.00
N VAL A 155 3.81 -6.20 -4.71
CA VAL A 155 4.43 -5.41 -3.64
C VAL A 155 5.69 -6.13 -3.18
N ILE A 156 6.80 -5.42 -3.05
CA ILE A 156 8.00 -5.95 -2.39
C ILE A 156 7.91 -5.66 -0.90
N LEU A 157 8.09 -6.69 -0.09
CA LEU A 157 8.32 -6.59 1.35
C LEU A 157 9.76 -7.01 1.65
N ASN A 158 10.60 -6.03 1.95
CA ASN A 158 12.02 -6.23 2.24
C ASN A 158 12.24 -6.50 3.72
N VAL A 159 12.28 -7.78 4.10
CA VAL A 159 12.50 -8.22 5.49
C VAL A 159 13.90 -7.86 5.99
N SER A 160 14.90 -7.80 5.10
CA SER A 160 16.25 -7.37 5.52
C SER A 160 16.28 -5.93 5.95
N ALA A 161 15.53 -5.04 5.27
CA ALA A 161 15.38 -3.65 5.67
C ALA A 161 14.56 -3.51 6.95
N LEU A 162 13.48 -4.29 7.09
CA LEU A 162 12.67 -4.36 8.31
C LEU A 162 13.52 -4.76 9.51
N ASN A 163 14.28 -5.85 9.41
CA ASN A 163 15.14 -6.34 10.50
C ASN A 163 16.20 -5.31 10.89
N LYS A 164 16.76 -4.55 9.93
CA LYS A 164 17.71 -3.48 10.27
C LYS A 164 17.08 -2.39 11.14
N ILE A 165 15.79 -2.13 10.98
CA ILE A 165 15.06 -1.17 11.80
C ILE A 165 14.75 -1.80 13.16
N LEU A 166 14.21 -3.01 13.18
CA LEU A 166 13.85 -3.72 14.41
C LEU A 166 15.06 -3.94 15.33
N ASN A 167 16.24 -4.22 14.77
CA ASN A 167 17.47 -4.40 15.55
C ASN A 167 18.03 -3.08 16.16
N LYS A 168 17.49 -1.93 15.75
CA LYS A 168 17.84 -0.63 16.33
C LYS A 168 16.86 -0.16 17.40
N VAL A 169 15.82 -0.93 17.62
CA VAL A 169 14.68 -0.59 18.43
C VAL A 169 14.46 -1.71 19.43
N GLU A 170 14.66 -1.45 20.70
CA GLU A 170 14.57 -2.45 21.77
C GLU A 170 13.10 -2.72 22.18
N SER A 171 12.19 -1.78 21.85
CA SER A 171 10.76 -1.89 22.21
C SER A 171 9.84 -1.34 21.13
N ILE A 172 8.53 -1.69 21.22
CA ILE A 172 7.49 -1.11 20.35
C ILE A 172 7.39 0.40 20.54
N ASN A 173 7.64 0.90 21.76
CA ASN A 173 7.65 2.34 22.04
C ASN A 173 8.79 3.04 21.32
N GLU A 174 9.99 2.49 21.32
CA GLU A 174 11.11 3.01 20.54
C GLU A 174 10.86 2.91 19.04
N LEU A 175 10.13 1.87 18.58
CA LEU A 175 9.69 1.78 17.19
C LEU A 175 8.75 2.95 16.85
N LEU A 176 7.79 3.22 17.73
CA LEU A 176 6.91 4.38 17.61
C LEU A 176 7.72 5.68 17.68
N GLU A 177 8.65 5.83 18.60
CA GLU A 177 9.56 6.95 18.69
C GLU A 177 10.43 7.05 17.43
N PHE A 178 11.03 5.97 16.94
CA PHE A 178 11.80 5.97 15.70
C PHE A 178 10.99 6.45 14.50
N PHE A 179 9.70 6.11 14.43
CA PHE A 179 8.80 6.60 13.38
C PHE A 179 8.19 7.97 13.72
N THR A 180 8.11 8.35 15.00
CA THR A 180 7.57 9.61 15.48
C THR A 180 8.63 10.62 15.92
N ASP A 181 9.87 10.22 16.15
CA ASP A 181 11.04 11.05 16.53
C ASP A 181 11.52 12.00 15.43
N SER A 182 10.67 12.22 14.55
CA SER A 182 10.62 13.37 13.70
C SER A 182 9.63 14.36 14.30
N PRO A 183 9.71 15.62 14.07
CA PRO A 183 9.22 16.77 14.86
C PRO A 183 7.73 16.80 15.26
N LEU A 184 7.10 15.66 15.57
CA LEU A 184 5.73 15.63 16.11
C LEU A 184 5.62 16.37 17.46
N ASN A 185 6.67 16.37 18.24
CA ASN A 185 6.70 17.15 19.50
C ASN A 185 6.69 18.66 19.26
N LYS A 186 7.12 19.15 18.11
CA LYS A 186 7.08 20.59 17.76
C LYS A 186 5.69 21.08 17.34
N LEU A 187 4.75 20.16 17.02
CA LEU A 187 3.38 20.52 16.62
C LEU A 187 2.39 20.52 17.80
N LYS A 188 2.81 20.07 19.00
CA LYS A 188 2.00 20.19 20.21
C LYS A 188 2.07 21.56 20.88
N ASP A 189 3.10 22.33 20.53
CA ASP A 189 3.40 23.62 21.15
C ASP A 189 3.15 24.82 20.22
N SER A 190 2.42 24.59 19.12
CA SER A 190 1.98 25.66 18.19
C SER A 190 0.43 25.60 18.01
#